data_2e173e9935741fe3d9da62c874febc3d
#
_entry.id   2e173e9935741fe3d9da62c874febc3d
#
_cell.length_a   1.000
_cell.length_b   1.000
_cell.length_c   1.000
_cell.angle_alpha   90.00
_cell.angle_beta   90.00
_cell.angle_gamma   90.00
#
_symmetry.space_group_name_H-M   'P 1'
#
loop_
_entity.id
_entity.type
_entity.pdbx_description
1 polymer ?
#
loop_
_entity_poly.entity_id
_entity_poly.type
_entity_poly.pdbx_seq_one_letter_code
_entity_poly.pdbx_strand_id
1 'polypeptide(L)'
;TDDDIAFLSQIGTIVAIALDNARLFDSLKREVDERRVAQTRLLQSLDEKDVMLREIHHRVKNNLQIIMSIIKMQRSHECSDETKTALGECLSRVTSISMVHERLYGSNNYQKVDLEGYFHGLKRQIFNLHKEVMTRVEIETHLSEAYFDMNQAIPLGLILQELLTNAAKHGFPDGRKGSICVHLSTIDTMHQLEFRDSGVGLPQGFNFKQSNSLGMQLISALVDQLHGTISIESKRGTTFFVRFPEKK
;
A
#
# COMPACT_ATOMS: atom_id res chain seq x y z
N THR A 1 9.38 -19.23 -81.30
CA THR A 1 10.52 -18.27 -81.43
C THR A 1 11.07 -17.97 -80.02
N ASP A 2 12.27 -17.44 -79.92
CA ASP A 2 12.87 -17.07 -78.64
C ASP A 2 12.04 -16.05 -77.85
N ASP A 3 11.30 -15.18 -78.63
CA ASP A 3 10.37 -14.22 -78.01
C ASP A 3 9.16 -14.87 -77.38
N ASP A 4 8.65 -15.99 -77.84
CA ASP A 4 7.54 -16.73 -77.26
C ASP A 4 7.97 -17.40 -75.93
N ILE A 5 9.20 -17.85 -75.86
CA ILE A 5 9.78 -18.47 -74.64
C ILE A 5 10.00 -17.40 -73.58
N ALA A 6 10.50 -16.21 -73.94
CA ALA A 6 10.64 -15.08 -73.01
C ALA A 6 9.30 -14.59 -72.46
N PHE A 7 8.28 -14.49 -73.32
CA PHE A 7 6.93 -14.12 -72.92
C PHE A 7 6.28 -15.14 -71.97
N LEU A 8 6.40 -16.43 -72.25
CA LEU A 8 5.91 -17.49 -71.35
C LEU A 8 6.62 -17.48 -70.01
N SER A 9 7.91 -17.21 -69.97
CA SER A 9 8.71 -17.09 -68.75
C SER A 9 8.22 -15.89 -67.87
N GLN A 10 7.95 -14.74 -68.51
CA GLN A 10 7.39 -13.58 -67.79
C GLN A 10 6.00 -13.86 -67.22
N ILE A 11 5.12 -14.50 -67.99
CA ILE A 11 3.78 -14.91 -67.45
C ILE A 11 3.95 -15.88 -66.30
N GLY A 12 4.85 -16.86 -66.40
CA GLY A 12 5.12 -17.79 -65.29
C GLY A 12 5.56 -17.09 -64.03
N THR A 13 6.42 -16.08 -64.15
CA THR A 13 6.88 -15.27 -63.03
C THR A 13 5.75 -14.46 -62.39
N ILE A 14 4.92 -13.83 -63.20
CA ILE A 14 3.77 -13.06 -62.68
C ILE A 14 2.76 -13.97 -61.97
N VAL A 15 2.47 -15.14 -62.53
CA VAL A 15 1.57 -16.12 -61.91
C VAL A 15 2.14 -16.65 -60.56
N ALA A 16 3.44 -16.94 -60.52
CA ALA A 16 4.09 -17.36 -59.28
C ALA A 16 4.01 -16.30 -58.18
N ILE A 17 4.30 -15.04 -58.53
CA ILE A 17 4.16 -13.91 -57.59
C ILE A 17 2.71 -13.74 -57.13
N ALA A 18 1.73 -13.85 -58.02
CA ALA A 18 0.32 -13.76 -57.67
C ALA A 18 -0.12 -14.87 -56.69
N LEU A 19 0.33 -16.11 -56.95
CA LEU A 19 0.05 -17.23 -56.08
C LEU A 19 0.71 -17.09 -54.69
N ASP A 20 1.95 -16.63 -54.63
CA ASP A 20 2.64 -16.38 -53.34
C ASP A 20 1.97 -15.24 -52.58
N ASN A 21 1.57 -14.16 -53.23
CA ASN A 21 0.82 -13.06 -52.61
C ASN A 21 -0.53 -13.56 -52.06
N ALA A 22 -1.25 -14.39 -52.80
CA ALA A 22 -2.52 -14.96 -52.36
C ALA A 22 -2.31 -15.84 -51.10
N ARG A 23 -1.27 -16.69 -51.08
CA ARG A 23 -0.92 -17.52 -49.89
C ARG A 23 -0.51 -16.66 -48.71
N LEU A 24 0.28 -15.62 -48.93
CA LEU A 24 0.67 -14.67 -47.90
C LEU A 24 -0.55 -13.97 -47.31
N PHE A 25 -1.45 -13.52 -48.13
CA PHE A 25 -2.70 -12.86 -47.75
C PHE A 25 -3.57 -13.79 -46.89
N ASP A 26 -3.75 -15.05 -47.30
CA ASP A 26 -4.51 -16.03 -46.52
C ASP A 26 -3.87 -16.35 -45.16
N SER A 27 -2.51 -16.46 -45.13
CA SER A 27 -1.81 -16.71 -43.88
C SER A 27 -1.90 -15.51 -42.91
N LEU A 28 -1.76 -14.28 -43.45
CA LEU A 28 -1.93 -13.05 -42.65
C LEU A 28 -3.34 -12.92 -42.08
N LYS A 29 -4.34 -13.22 -42.90
CA LYS A 29 -5.76 -13.19 -42.48
C LYS A 29 -6.00 -14.16 -41.32
N ARG A 30 -5.48 -15.40 -41.42
CA ARG A 30 -5.58 -16.38 -40.32
C ARG A 30 -4.89 -15.88 -39.03
N GLU A 31 -3.68 -15.35 -39.16
CA GLU A 31 -2.95 -14.82 -37.98
C GLU A 31 -3.70 -13.65 -37.32
N VAL A 32 -4.29 -12.73 -38.14
CA VAL A 32 -5.11 -11.62 -37.61
C VAL A 32 -6.34 -12.15 -36.87
N ASP A 33 -7.04 -13.13 -37.44
CA ASP A 33 -8.21 -13.73 -36.80
C ASP A 33 -7.87 -14.45 -35.52
N GLU A 34 -6.77 -15.23 -35.47
CA GLU A 34 -6.27 -15.90 -34.28
C GLU A 34 -5.88 -14.88 -33.18
N ARG A 35 -5.17 -13.81 -33.53
CA ARG A 35 -4.83 -12.73 -32.59
C ARG A 35 -6.08 -12.06 -32.03
N ARG A 36 -7.08 -11.80 -32.87
CA ARG A 36 -8.35 -11.19 -32.44
C ARG A 36 -9.09 -12.07 -31.44
N VAL A 37 -9.16 -13.37 -31.68
CA VAL A 37 -9.77 -14.34 -30.76
C VAL A 37 -8.99 -14.38 -29.43
N ALA A 38 -7.67 -14.45 -29.50
CA ALA A 38 -6.81 -14.46 -28.30
C ALA A 38 -6.97 -13.16 -27.48
N GLN A 39 -7.01 -12.00 -28.15
CA GLN A 39 -7.23 -10.71 -27.50
C GLN A 39 -8.60 -10.64 -26.81
N THR A 40 -9.65 -11.11 -27.46
CA THR A 40 -11.01 -11.15 -26.86
C THR A 40 -11.04 -12.02 -25.62
N ARG A 41 -10.42 -13.21 -25.65
CA ARG A 41 -10.31 -14.11 -24.50
C ARG A 41 -9.51 -13.49 -23.34
N LEU A 42 -8.43 -12.76 -23.68
CA LEU A 42 -7.62 -12.08 -22.68
C LEU A 42 -8.41 -10.97 -21.96
N LEU A 43 -9.14 -10.15 -22.73
CA LEU A 43 -9.98 -9.09 -22.19
C LEU A 43 -11.07 -9.67 -21.27
N GLN A 44 -11.73 -10.75 -21.70
CA GLN A 44 -12.72 -11.43 -20.87
C GLN A 44 -12.11 -11.97 -19.56
N SER A 45 -10.94 -12.61 -19.65
CA SER A 45 -10.24 -13.11 -18.45
C SER A 45 -9.81 -12.00 -17.50
N LEU A 46 -9.45 -10.82 -18.02
CA LEU A 46 -9.14 -9.65 -17.20
C LEU A 46 -10.39 -9.13 -16.48
N ASP A 47 -11.53 -9.03 -17.16
CA ASP A 47 -12.79 -8.60 -16.55
C ASP A 47 -13.27 -9.58 -15.45
N GLU A 48 -13.17 -10.88 -15.71
CA GLU A 48 -13.49 -11.92 -14.70
C GLU A 48 -12.60 -11.81 -13.47
N LYS A 49 -11.29 -11.54 -13.65
CA LYS A 49 -10.35 -11.31 -12.54
C LYS A 49 -10.70 -10.05 -11.75
N ASP A 50 -11.07 -8.97 -12.42
CA ASP A 50 -11.45 -7.72 -11.76
C ASP A 50 -12.73 -7.89 -10.93
N VAL A 51 -13.70 -8.64 -11.43
CA VAL A 51 -14.92 -8.98 -10.65
C VAL A 51 -14.57 -9.82 -9.43
N MET A 52 -13.71 -10.85 -9.59
CA MET A 52 -13.29 -11.71 -8.48
C MET A 52 -12.51 -10.92 -7.42
N LEU A 53 -11.60 -10.05 -7.84
CA LEU A 53 -10.86 -9.18 -6.91
C LEU A 53 -11.81 -8.30 -6.10
N ARG A 54 -12.79 -7.67 -6.73
CA ARG A 54 -13.82 -6.88 -6.03
C ARG A 54 -14.56 -7.69 -4.98
N GLU A 55 -14.98 -8.90 -5.31
CA GLU A 55 -15.69 -9.78 -4.37
C GLU A 55 -14.81 -10.17 -3.18
N ILE A 56 -13.53 -10.55 -3.42
CA ILE A 56 -12.57 -10.85 -2.36
C ILE A 56 -12.47 -9.67 -1.37
N HIS A 57 -12.37 -8.47 -1.89
CA HIS A 57 -12.22 -7.29 -1.06
C HIS A 57 -13.48 -6.92 -0.28
N HIS A 58 -14.65 -7.07 -0.88
CA HIS A 58 -15.91 -6.96 -0.14
C HIS A 58 -15.96 -7.96 1.02
N ARG A 59 -15.50 -9.20 0.79
CA ARG A 59 -15.44 -10.22 1.86
C ARG A 59 -14.41 -9.87 2.94
N VAL A 60 -13.22 -9.38 2.56
CA VAL A 60 -12.21 -8.93 3.54
C VAL A 60 -12.78 -7.79 4.39
N LYS A 61 -13.42 -6.78 3.78
CA LYS A 61 -14.07 -5.69 4.52
C LYS A 61 -15.11 -6.22 5.50
N ASN A 62 -15.99 -7.12 5.06
CA ASN A 62 -17.02 -7.71 5.91
C ASN A 62 -16.42 -8.49 7.08
N ASN A 63 -15.36 -9.27 6.84
CA ASN A 63 -14.65 -10.02 7.88
C ASN A 63 -14.00 -9.08 8.91
N LEU A 64 -13.35 -7.98 8.44
CA LEU A 64 -12.80 -6.97 9.34
C LEU A 64 -13.89 -6.29 10.18
N GLN A 65 -15.08 -6.01 9.62
CA GLN A 65 -16.22 -5.46 10.36
C GLN A 65 -16.72 -6.42 11.46
N ILE A 66 -16.77 -7.72 11.18
CA ILE A 66 -17.12 -8.76 12.17
C ILE A 66 -16.10 -8.75 13.30
N ILE A 67 -14.79 -8.77 12.98
CA ILE A 67 -13.70 -8.74 13.97
C ILE A 67 -13.82 -7.47 14.83
N MET A 68 -14.02 -6.31 14.23
CA MET A 68 -14.19 -5.05 14.97
C MET A 68 -15.41 -5.11 15.90
N SER A 69 -16.52 -5.72 15.47
CA SER A 69 -17.71 -5.88 16.28
C SER A 69 -17.48 -6.80 17.50
N ILE A 70 -16.75 -7.91 17.31
CA ILE A 70 -16.36 -8.81 18.40
C ILE A 70 -15.47 -8.09 19.41
N ILE A 71 -14.45 -7.35 18.95
CA ILE A 71 -13.55 -6.58 19.84
C ILE A 71 -14.34 -5.52 20.61
N LYS A 72 -15.28 -4.81 19.96
CA LYS A 72 -16.15 -3.82 20.60
C LYS A 72 -17.02 -4.46 21.69
N MET A 73 -17.62 -5.61 21.40
CA MET A 73 -18.42 -6.35 22.38
C MET A 73 -17.60 -6.77 23.59
N GLN A 74 -16.42 -7.37 23.37
CA GLN A 74 -15.51 -7.75 24.45
C GLN A 74 -15.09 -6.54 25.30
N ARG A 75 -14.81 -5.41 24.66
CA ARG A 75 -14.45 -4.16 25.36
C ARG A 75 -15.59 -3.59 26.20
N SER A 76 -16.87 -3.84 25.84
CA SER A 76 -18.04 -3.35 26.57
C SER A 76 -18.40 -4.22 27.79
N HIS A 77 -17.90 -5.44 27.89
CA HIS A 77 -18.07 -6.29 29.05
C HIS A 77 -17.19 -5.82 30.22
N GLU A 78 -17.46 -6.38 31.42
CA GLU A 78 -16.69 -6.08 32.63
C GLU A 78 -15.23 -6.54 32.50
N CYS A 79 -14.38 -5.66 31.96
CA CYS A 79 -12.96 -5.85 31.85
C CYS A 79 -12.21 -4.80 32.67
N SER A 80 -11.00 -5.12 33.10
CA SER A 80 -10.09 -4.13 33.69
C SER A 80 -9.80 -3.00 32.70
N ASP A 81 -9.45 -1.82 33.19
CA ASP A 81 -9.12 -0.67 32.33
C ASP A 81 -7.91 -0.95 31.43
N GLU A 82 -6.99 -1.80 31.91
CA GLU A 82 -5.86 -2.30 31.11
C GLU A 82 -6.34 -3.12 29.90
N THR A 83 -7.27 -4.07 30.11
CA THR A 83 -7.87 -4.88 29.04
C THR A 83 -8.65 -4.01 28.07
N LYS A 84 -9.42 -3.03 28.55
CA LYS A 84 -10.16 -2.07 27.68
C LYS A 84 -9.21 -1.27 26.80
N THR A 85 -8.06 -0.86 27.35
CA THR A 85 -7.02 -0.14 26.63
C THR A 85 -6.40 -1.02 25.54
N ALA A 86 -6.00 -2.24 25.87
CA ALA A 86 -5.43 -3.21 24.94
C ALA A 86 -6.40 -3.56 23.78
N LEU A 87 -7.68 -3.81 24.10
CA LEU A 87 -8.72 -4.04 23.10
C LEU A 87 -8.98 -2.80 22.22
N GLY A 88 -8.87 -1.59 22.80
CA GLY A 88 -8.94 -0.34 22.06
C GLY A 88 -7.81 -0.19 21.05
N GLU A 89 -6.59 -0.56 21.41
CA GLU A 89 -5.43 -0.59 20.50
C GLU A 89 -5.63 -1.61 19.37
N CYS A 90 -6.08 -2.83 19.70
CA CYS A 90 -6.39 -3.84 18.70
C CYS A 90 -7.47 -3.34 17.70
N LEU A 91 -8.53 -2.72 18.22
CA LEU A 91 -9.58 -2.13 17.39
C LEU A 91 -9.03 -1.04 16.46
N SER A 92 -8.15 -0.19 16.97
CA SER A 92 -7.50 0.87 16.20
C SER A 92 -6.69 0.30 15.03
N ARG A 93 -5.90 -0.76 15.28
CA ARG A 93 -5.10 -1.45 14.25
C ARG A 93 -5.98 -2.07 13.17
N VAL A 94 -7.04 -2.79 13.56
CA VAL A 94 -7.98 -3.40 12.59
C VAL A 94 -8.69 -2.32 11.77
N THR A 95 -9.05 -1.18 12.38
CA THR A 95 -9.65 -0.05 11.68
C THR A 95 -8.71 0.54 10.63
N SER A 96 -7.41 0.64 10.92
CA SER A 96 -6.42 1.15 9.97
C SER A 96 -6.24 0.21 8.77
N ILE A 97 -6.25 -1.10 9.00
CA ILE A 97 -6.24 -2.08 7.90
C ILE A 97 -7.50 -1.92 7.03
N SER A 98 -8.68 -1.78 7.66
CA SER A 98 -9.94 -1.58 6.95
C SER A 98 -9.94 -0.31 6.10
N MET A 99 -9.34 0.78 6.58
CA MET A 99 -9.23 2.05 5.84
C MET A 99 -8.38 1.93 4.58
N VAL A 100 -7.29 1.15 4.61
CA VAL A 100 -6.50 0.87 3.39
C VAL A 100 -7.35 0.13 2.38
N HIS A 101 -8.05 -0.92 2.82
CA HIS A 101 -8.93 -1.68 1.94
C HIS A 101 -10.04 -0.82 1.32
N GLU A 102 -10.65 0.09 2.07
CA GLU A 102 -11.72 0.97 1.55
C GLU A 102 -11.20 1.96 0.50
N ARG A 103 -10.00 2.51 0.69
CA ARG A 103 -9.45 3.51 -0.23
C ARG A 103 -8.98 2.92 -1.56
N LEU A 104 -8.46 1.70 -1.55
CA LEU A 104 -8.07 1.00 -2.76
C LEU A 104 -9.24 0.75 -3.71
N TYR A 105 -10.43 0.54 -3.18
CA TYR A 105 -11.61 0.17 -3.99
C TYR A 105 -12.55 1.35 -4.29
N GLY A 106 -12.36 2.49 -3.65
CA GLY A 106 -13.04 3.74 -3.99
C GLY A 106 -12.46 4.46 -5.22
N SER A 107 -11.25 4.10 -5.65
CA SER A 107 -10.62 4.59 -6.86
C SER A 107 -10.66 3.53 -7.96
N ASN A 108 -10.97 3.90 -9.19
CA ASN A 108 -10.94 2.99 -10.37
C ASN A 108 -9.54 2.43 -10.69
N ASN A 109 -8.54 2.67 -9.83
CA ASN A 109 -7.16 2.25 -10.03
C ASN A 109 -6.73 1.35 -8.87
N TYR A 110 -6.98 0.04 -9.02
CA TYR A 110 -6.74 -1.01 -8.02
C TYR A 110 -5.26 -1.23 -7.63
N GLN A 111 -4.33 -0.53 -8.27
CA GLN A 111 -2.90 -0.77 -8.08
C GLN A 111 -2.19 0.27 -7.22
N LYS A 112 -2.86 1.39 -6.87
CA LYS A 112 -2.18 2.55 -6.28
C LYS A 112 -2.97 3.12 -5.11
N VAL A 113 -2.38 3.09 -3.92
CA VAL A 113 -2.95 3.69 -2.71
C VAL A 113 -2.61 5.17 -2.66
N ASP A 114 -3.61 6.03 -2.51
CA ASP A 114 -3.45 7.42 -2.11
C ASP A 114 -3.02 7.47 -0.63
N LEU A 115 -1.70 7.60 -0.42
CA LEU A 115 -1.14 7.68 0.94
C LEU A 115 -1.51 8.98 1.66
N GLU A 116 -1.63 10.09 0.96
CA GLU A 116 -1.98 11.36 1.58
C GLU A 116 -3.36 11.29 2.21
N GLY A 117 -4.35 10.89 1.43
CA GLY A 117 -5.68 10.69 1.94
C GLY A 117 -5.76 9.63 3.03
N TYR A 118 -4.98 8.53 2.94
CA TYR A 118 -4.88 7.52 3.98
C TYR A 118 -4.31 8.08 5.27
N PHE A 119 -3.22 8.83 5.19
CA PHE A 119 -2.60 9.48 6.34
C PHE A 119 -3.56 10.48 7.01
N HIS A 120 -4.32 11.27 6.23
CA HIS A 120 -5.36 12.14 6.77
C HIS A 120 -6.42 11.37 7.58
N GLY A 121 -6.78 10.16 7.13
CA GLY A 121 -7.66 9.27 7.88
C GLY A 121 -7.05 8.81 9.20
N LEU A 122 -5.80 8.38 9.20
CA LEU A 122 -5.05 8.00 10.39
C LEU A 122 -4.92 9.16 11.39
N LYS A 123 -4.51 10.34 10.92
CA LYS A 123 -4.41 11.55 11.74
C LYS A 123 -5.72 11.85 12.46
N ARG A 124 -6.86 11.79 11.76
CA ARG A 124 -8.18 12.00 12.33
C ARG A 124 -8.54 10.94 13.38
N GLN A 125 -8.21 9.69 13.13
CA GLN A 125 -8.44 8.58 14.05
C GLN A 125 -7.65 8.76 15.34
N ILE A 126 -6.35 9.06 15.26
CA ILE A 126 -5.47 9.29 16.42
C ILE A 126 -5.92 10.54 17.19
N PHE A 127 -6.31 11.61 16.48
CA PHE A 127 -6.87 12.81 17.10
C PHE A 127 -8.11 12.48 17.95
N ASN A 128 -9.02 11.67 17.45
CA ASN A 128 -10.24 11.29 18.18
C ASN A 128 -9.95 10.41 19.41
N LEU A 129 -8.93 9.54 19.34
CA LEU A 129 -8.53 8.67 20.44
C LEU A 129 -7.74 9.40 21.54
N HIS A 130 -6.94 10.41 21.17
CA HIS A 130 -6.01 11.12 22.04
C HIS A 130 -6.25 12.64 22.00
N LYS A 131 -7.54 13.05 22.01
CA LYS A 131 -7.96 14.43 21.78
C LYS A 131 -7.25 15.45 22.67
N GLU A 132 -7.08 15.14 23.97
CA GLU A 132 -6.44 16.05 24.93
C GLU A 132 -5.00 16.40 24.55
N VAL A 133 -4.23 15.40 24.09
CA VAL A 133 -2.84 15.61 23.67
C VAL A 133 -2.80 16.24 22.28
N MET A 134 -3.57 15.70 21.34
CA MET A 134 -3.53 16.11 19.94
C MET A 134 -4.02 17.53 19.67
N THR A 135 -4.78 18.15 20.57
CA THR A 135 -5.14 19.57 20.50
C THR A 135 -3.96 20.51 20.75
N ARG A 136 -2.87 19.99 21.31
CA ARG A 136 -1.65 20.76 21.67
C ARG A 136 -0.44 20.40 20.81
N VAL A 137 -0.61 19.44 19.91
CA VAL A 137 0.46 18.92 19.05
C VAL A 137 0.12 19.22 17.60
N GLU A 138 0.99 19.95 16.94
CA GLU A 138 0.88 20.22 15.51
C GLU A 138 1.43 19.03 14.70
N ILE A 139 0.69 18.60 13.66
CA ILE A 139 1.12 17.49 12.80
C ILE A 139 1.30 18.00 11.38
N GLU A 140 2.56 18.05 10.96
CA GLU A 140 2.97 18.37 9.59
C GLU A 140 3.25 17.11 8.78
N THR A 141 2.91 17.14 7.49
CA THR A 141 3.09 16.00 6.58
C THR A 141 3.67 16.47 5.26
N HIS A 142 4.73 15.81 4.85
CA HIS A 142 5.40 16.01 3.56
C HIS A 142 5.53 14.65 2.89
N LEU A 143 4.51 14.27 2.11
CA LEU A 143 4.47 12.99 1.43
C LEU A 143 4.79 13.21 -0.05
N SER A 144 5.86 12.60 -0.54
CA SER A 144 6.13 12.57 -1.99
C SER A 144 5.02 11.80 -2.70
N GLU A 145 4.74 12.18 -3.94
CA GLU A 145 3.84 11.43 -4.83
C GLU A 145 4.41 10.04 -5.14
N ALA A 146 4.33 9.14 -4.18
CA ALA A 146 4.72 7.76 -4.34
C ALA A 146 3.48 6.86 -4.33
N TYR A 147 3.47 5.93 -5.24
CA TYR A 147 2.38 4.97 -5.35
C TYR A 147 2.78 3.66 -4.69
N PHE A 148 1.96 3.19 -3.78
CA PHE A 148 2.21 1.97 -3.01
C PHE A 148 1.16 0.92 -3.34
N ASP A 149 1.60 -0.34 -3.47
CA ASP A 149 0.69 -1.47 -3.48
C ASP A 149 0.18 -1.77 -2.05
N MET A 150 -0.81 -2.65 -1.92
CA MET A 150 -1.36 -3.05 -0.61
C MET A 150 -0.29 -3.63 0.33
N ASN A 151 0.67 -4.39 -0.24
CA ASN A 151 1.69 -5.07 0.56
C ASN A 151 2.68 -4.08 1.18
N GLN A 152 2.75 -2.86 0.64
CA GLN A 152 3.54 -1.76 1.19
C GLN A 152 2.67 -0.78 1.99
N ALA A 153 1.47 -0.43 1.50
CA ALA A 153 0.61 0.56 2.13
C ALA A 153 0.10 0.12 3.51
N ILE A 154 -0.28 -1.16 3.68
CA ILE A 154 -0.77 -1.68 4.96
C ILE A 154 0.34 -1.66 6.02
N PRO A 155 1.53 -2.25 5.81
CA PRO A 155 2.61 -2.15 6.78
C PRO A 155 3.00 -0.71 7.09
N LEU A 156 3.14 0.14 6.08
CA LEU A 156 3.50 1.55 6.26
C LEU A 156 2.48 2.30 7.11
N GLY A 157 1.20 2.09 6.85
CA GLY A 157 0.14 2.72 7.63
C GLY A 157 0.08 2.25 9.08
N LEU A 158 0.30 0.96 9.32
CA LEU A 158 0.37 0.43 10.69
C LEU A 158 1.61 0.94 11.42
N ILE A 159 2.76 1.05 10.76
CA ILE A 159 3.96 1.69 11.33
C ILE A 159 3.64 3.12 11.74
N LEU A 160 3.07 3.92 10.84
CA LEU A 160 2.68 5.30 11.12
C LEU A 160 1.69 5.40 12.27
N GLN A 161 0.71 4.51 12.34
CA GLN A 161 -0.25 4.45 13.44
C GLN A 161 0.43 4.18 14.79
N GLU A 162 1.32 3.18 14.86
CA GLU A 162 2.05 2.87 16.09
C GLU A 162 2.93 4.05 16.52
N LEU A 163 3.65 4.69 15.59
CA LEU A 163 4.49 5.84 15.88
C LEU A 163 3.67 7.04 16.36
N LEU A 164 2.54 7.34 15.71
CA LEU A 164 1.61 8.40 16.15
C LEU A 164 1.01 8.10 17.54
N THR A 165 0.62 6.85 17.78
CA THR A 165 0.08 6.41 19.07
C THR A 165 1.13 6.52 20.17
N ASN A 166 2.38 6.11 19.91
CA ASN A 166 3.48 6.23 20.84
C ASN A 166 3.80 7.69 21.17
N ALA A 167 3.85 8.56 20.17
CA ALA A 167 4.05 9.99 20.37
C ALA A 167 2.90 10.59 21.22
N ALA A 168 1.64 10.23 20.93
CA ALA A 168 0.48 10.70 21.68
C ALA A 168 0.49 10.24 23.15
N LYS A 169 0.91 9.01 23.42
CA LYS A 169 0.91 8.44 24.78
C LYS A 169 2.11 8.85 25.62
N HIS A 170 3.28 8.95 25.00
CA HIS A 170 4.55 9.03 25.71
C HIS A 170 5.35 10.29 25.38
N GLY A 171 5.14 10.89 24.20
CA GLY A 171 5.95 12.02 23.74
C GLY A 171 5.64 13.33 24.46
N PHE A 172 4.38 13.55 24.82
CA PHE A 172 3.89 14.85 25.30
C PHE A 172 3.19 14.77 26.66
N PRO A 173 3.88 14.34 27.74
CA PRO A 173 3.30 14.27 29.09
C PRO A 173 2.97 15.67 29.60
N ASP A 174 2.15 15.73 30.66
CA ASP A 174 1.86 16.92 31.47
C ASP A 174 1.36 18.13 30.67
N GLY A 175 0.66 17.88 29.57
CA GLY A 175 0.11 18.97 28.75
C GLY A 175 1.14 19.69 27.87
N ARG A 176 2.32 19.09 27.66
CA ARG A 176 3.37 19.61 26.80
C ARG A 176 2.86 19.87 25.38
N LYS A 177 3.18 21.04 24.85
CA LYS A 177 2.98 21.36 23.43
C LYS A 177 4.16 20.85 22.62
N GLY A 178 3.91 20.56 21.33
CA GLY A 178 4.98 20.16 20.43
C GLY A 178 4.48 19.94 19.02
N SER A 179 5.32 19.28 18.23
CA SER A 179 5.04 18.96 16.84
C SER A 179 5.42 17.54 16.50
N ILE A 180 4.72 16.99 15.53
CA ILE A 180 5.06 15.73 14.86
C ILE A 180 5.23 16.06 13.39
N CYS A 181 6.33 15.64 12.79
CA CYS A 181 6.59 15.76 11.36
C CYS A 181 6.72 14.37 10.75
N VAL A 182 6.00 14.15 9.65
CA VAL A 182 6.06 12.93 8.86
C VAL A 182 6.52 13.28 7.47
N HIS A 183 7.67 12.77 7.09
CA HIS A 183 8.25 13.00 5.77
C HIS A 183 8.45 11.64 5.08
N LEU A 184 7.89 11.49 3.88
CA LEU A 184 8.10 10.33 3.02
C LEU A 184 8.73 10.80 1.72
N SER A 185 9.89 10.28 1.40
CA SER A 185 10.63 10.58 0.18
C SER A 185 11.05 9.31 -0.53
N THR A 186 11.32 9.43 -1.82
CA THR A 186 11.91 8.35 -2.63
C THR A 186 13.25 8.86 -3.14
N ILE A 187 14.31 8.13 -2.84
CA ILE A 187 15.68 8.43 -3.26
C ILE A 187 16.18 7.21 -4.02
N ASP A 188 16.48 7.38 -5.30
CA ASP A 188 16.83 6.29 -6.23
C ASP A 188 15.72 5.22 -6.30
N THR A 189 15.96 4.05 -5.71
CA THR A 189 15.03 2.90 -5.67
C THR A 189 14.58 2.57 -4.25
N MET A 190 14.74 3.51 -3.31
CA MET A 190 14.42 3.31 -1.90
C MET A 190 13.44 4.38 -1.42
N HIS A 191 12.39 3.96 -0.76
CA HIS A 191 11.53 4.83 0.03
C HIS A 191 12.13 5.06 1.40
N GLN A 192 12.06 6.29 1.90
CA GLN A 192 12.44 6.65 3.25
C GLN A 192 11.28 7.37 3.94
N LEU A 193 10.75 6.74 4.98
CA LEU A 193 9.86 7.38 5.93
C LEU A 193 10.69 7.94 7.08
N GLU A 194 10.58 9.24 7.34
CA GLU A 194 11.05 9.91 8.54
C GLU A 194 9.82 10.31 9.36
N PHE A 195 9.75 9.82 10.59
CA PHE A 195 8.78 10.23 11.59
C PHE A 195 9.52 10.89 12.74
N ARG A 196 9.22 12.14 13.02
CA ARG A 196 9.86 12.92 14.09
C ARG A 196 8.82 13.50 15.02
N ASP A 197 9.00 13.31 16.32
CA ASP A 197 8.29 14.07 17.36
C ASP A 197 9.25 14.99 18.15
N SER A 198 8.74 16.11 18.63
CA SER A 198 9.45 17.05 19.49
C SER A 198 9.21 16.78 20.98
N GLY A 199 8.86 15.57 21.32
CA GLY A 199 8.48 15.13 22.67
C GLY A 199 9.66 15.03 23.65
N VAL A 200 9.47 14.25 24.69
CA VAL A 200 10.49 14.02 25.74
C VAL A 200 11.63 13.09 25.29
N GLY A 201 11.45 12.41 24.13
CA GLY A 201 12.41 11.43 23.63
C GLY A 201 12.24 10.06 24.31
N LEU A 202 13.17 9.15 23.99
CA LEU A 202 13.21 7.81 24.53
C LEU A 202 14.04 7.76 25.82
N PRO A 203 13.75 6.83 26.75
CA PRO A 203 14.55 6.62 27.95
C PRO A 203 16.04 6.35 27.63
N GLN A 204 16.93 6.75 28.54
CA GLN A 204 18.35 6.43 28.38
C GLN A 204 18.55 4.91 28.31
N GLY A 205 19.37 4.44 27.35
CA GLY A 205 19.62 3.01 27.15
C GLY A 205 18.50 2.28 26.41
N PHE A 206 17.50 2.96 25.89
CA PHE A 206 16.45 2.31 25.09
C PHE A 206 17.06 1.55 23.89
N ASN A 207 16.75 0.26 23.85
CA ASN A 207 17.15 -0.60 22.74
C ASN A 207 15.89 -1.10 22.00
N PHE A 208 15.69 -0.63 20.78
CA PHE A 208 14.55 -0.99 19.95
C PHE A 208 14.40 -2.51 19.79
N LYS A 209 15.51 -3.22 19.51
CA LYS A 209 15.51 -4.67 19.26
C LYS A 209 15.18 -5.51 20.50
N GLN A 210 15.37 -4.95 21.69
CA GLN A 210 15.10 -5.61 22.98
C GLN A 210 13.82 -5.09 23.64
N SER A 211 13.06 -4.26 22.96
CA SER A 211 11.81 -3.72 23.49
C SER A 211 10.74 -4.79 23.60
N ASN A 212 10.18 -4.96 24.79
CA ASN A 212 9.07 -5.88 25.05
C ASN A 212 7.71 -5.26 24.74
N SER A 213 7.63 -3.99 24.31
CA SER A 213 6.36 -3.39 23.95
C SER A 213 5.81 -3.98 22.65
N LEU A 214 4.53 -4.34 22.66
CA LEU A 214 3.84 -4.93 21.49
C LEU A 214 3.95 -4.01 20.26
N GLY A 215 3.85 -2.69 20.45
CA GLY A 215 3.95 -1.72 19.35
C GLY A 215 5.32 -1.75 18.65
N MET A 216 6.42 -1.79 19.42
CA MET A 216 7.77 -1.84 18.84
C MET A 216 8.06 -3.19 18.16
N GLN A 217 7.57 -4.30 18.71
CA GLN A 217 7.65 -5.62 18.06
C GLN A 217 6.86 -5.64 16.75
N LEU A 218 5.68 -5.03 16.73
CA LEU A 218 4.87 -4.91 15.52
C LEU A 218 5.59 -4.06 14.47
N ILE A 219 6.16 -2.91 14.84
CA ILE A 219 6.93 -2.06 13.92
C ILE A 219 8.09 -2.88 13.32
N SER A 220 8.83 -3.65 14.14
CA SER A 220 9.93 -4.50 13.65
C SER A 220 9.45 -5.50 12.62
N ALA A 221 8.39 -6.25 12.90
CA ALA A 221 7.83 -7.24 11.99
C ALA A 221 7.31 -6.62 10.68
N LEU A 222 6.71 -5.42 10.75
CA LEU A 222 6.22 -4.71 9.57
C LEU A 222 7.37 -4.16 8.71
N VAL A 223 8.46 -3.69 9.32
CA VAL A 223 9.67 -3.28 8.62
C VAL A 223 10.32 -4.47 7.92
N ASP A 224 10.38 -5.63 8.57
CA ASP A 224 10.87 -6.87 7.94
C ASP A 224 9.97 -7.29 6.77
N GLN A 225 8.64 -7.16 6.89
CA GLN A 225 7.68 -7.42 5.81
C GLN A 225 7.89 -6.48 4.60
N LEU A 226 8.31 -5.24 4.84
CA LEU A 226 8.69 -4.28 3.81
C LEU A 226 10.08 -4.57 3.21
N HIS A 227 10.80 -5.59 3.70
CA HIS A 227 12.22 -5.83 3.39
C HIS A 227 13.08 -4.59 3.67
N GLY A 228 12.74 -3.87 4.73
CA GLY A 228 13.32 -2.59 5.07
C GLY A 228 14.29 -2.64 6.24
N THR A 229 14.72 -1.47 6.63
CA THR A 229 15.54 -1.23 7.82
C THR A 229 14.97 -0.09 8.64
N ILE A 230 15.16 -0.13 9.96
CA ILE A 230 14.76 0.93 10.87
C ILE A 230 15.95 1.43 11.67
N SER A 231 16.06 2.76 11.83
CA SER A 231 17.00 3.39 12.76
C SER A 231 16.27 4.47 13.56
N ILE A 232 16.79 4.75 14.75
CA ILE A 232 16.15 5.65 15.72
C ILE A 232 17.20 6.60 16.27
N GLU A 233 16.82 7.88 16.34
CA GLU A 233 17.59 8.94 17.00
C GLU A 233 16.73 9.57 18.10
N SER A 234 17.33 9.82 19.29
CA SER A 234 16.65 10.47 20.40
C SER A 234 17.57 11.47 21.06
N LYS A 235 17.50 12.74 20.61
CA LYS A 235 18.28 13.86 21.16
C LYS A 235 17.39 14.94 21.77
N ARG A 236 16.42 15.42 21.00
CA ARG A 236 15.39 16.40 21.39
C ARG A 236 14.06 15.93 20.79
N GLY A 237 13.40 14.97 21.47
CA GLY A 237 12.30 14.19 20.90
C GLY A 237 12.81 12.89 20.29
N THR A 238 11.99 12.21 19.49
CA THR A 238 12.34 10.95 18.84
C THR A 238 12.21 11.08 17.33
N THR A 239 13.17 10.52 16.60
CA THR A 239 13.10 10.40 15.13
C THR A 239 13.28 8.94 14.74
N PHE A 240 12.34 8.43 13.99
CA PHE A 240 12.39 7.10 13.36
C PHE A 240 12.64 7.26 11.87
N PHE A 241 13.59 6.49 11.34
CA PHE A 241 13.84 6.37 9.92
C PHE A 241 13.55 4.94 9.50
N VAL A 242 12.60 4.75 8.60
CA VAL A 242 12.30 3.46 7.98
C VAL A 242 12.62 3.55 6.50
N ARG A 243 13.52 2.67 6.03
CA ARG A 243 13.93 2.58 4.63
C ARG A 243 13.52 1.24 4.06
N PHE A 244 12.92 1.24 2.87
CA PHE A 244 12.48 0.02 2.21
C PHE A 244 12.51 0.18 0.69
N PRO A 245 12.68 -0.91 -0.08
CA PRO A 245 12.81 -0.84 -1.52
C PRO A 245 11.51 -0.42 -2.19
N GLU A 246 11.63 0.37 -3.26
CA GLU A 246 10.55 0.59 -4.21
C GLU A 246 10.26 -0.73 -4.95
N LYS A 247 9.00 -1.14 -5.00
CA LYS A 247 8.60 -2.28 -5.84
C LYS A 247 8.39 -1.81 -7.27
N LYS A 248 9.07 -2.46 -8.18
CA LYS A 248 8.88 -2.28 -9.63
C LYS A 248 7.57 -2.87 -10.12
#